data_9b03e1c58a5080a1288d99f989b4f426
#
_entry.id   9b03e1c58a5080a1288d99f989b4f426
#
_cell.length_a   1.000
_cell.length_b   1.000
_cell.length_c   1.000
_cell.angle_alpha   90.00
_cell.angle_beta   90.00
_cell.angle_gamma   90.00
#
_symmetry.space_group_name_H-M   'P 1'
#
loop_
_entity.id
_entity.type
_entity.pdbx_description
1 polymer ?
#
loop_
_entity_poly.entity_id
_entity_poly.type
_entity_poly.pdbx_seq_one_letter_code
_entity_poly.pdbx_strand_id
1 'polypeptide(L)'
;MLILVRPHVSLLDGPAVARFLPKAGIVQAVFAVDPDYARHAVWKHLLNAYGWLTGGHTMLPLDATRPFAMRGMLRLLNQGRDVVIFPQGTGIGDSARPDAGGCRWLLEKTNRRAMEVTLSHETRWPRIERFDEWLPYRGTITTV
;
A
#
# COMPACT_ATOMS: atom_id res chain seq x y z
N MET A 1 8.98 -7.05 2.69
CA MET A 1 7.94 -7.50 1.73
C MET A 1 7.24 -6.27 1.18
N LEU A 2 6.87 -6.27 -0.08
CA LEU A 2 6.07 -5.21 -0.71
C LEU A 2 4.60 -5.63 -0.68
N ILE A 3 3.73 -4.77 -0.17
CA ILE A 3 2.29 -5.03 -0.06
C ILE A 3 1.54 -4.00 -0.90
N LEU A 4 0.83 -4.49 -1.91
CA LEU A 4 0.03 -3.69 -2.82
C LEU A 4 -1.42 -3.73 -2.37
N VAL A 5 -2.06 -2.58 -2.22
CA VAL A 5 -3.46 -2.47 -1.79
C VAL A 5 -4.32 -1.88 -2.88
N ARG A 6 -5.38 -2.57 -3.27
CA ARG A 6 -6.37 -2.11 -4.26
C ARG A 6 -7.79 -2.63 -3.97
N PRO A 7 -8.79 -1.91 -4.48
CA PRO A 7 -8.71 -0.55 -5.01
C PRO A 7 -8.55 0.49 -3.89
N HIS A 8 -8.05 1.69 -4.23
CA HIS A 8 -7.97 2.80 -3.27
C HIS A 8 -9.10 3.81 -3.54
N VAL A 9 -10.21 3.64 -2.83
CA VAL A 9 -11.43 4.41 -3.05
C VAL A 9 -11.96 5.11 -1.79
N SER A 10 -11.34 4.87 -0.64
CA SER A 10 -11.79 5.40 0.64
C SER A 10 -10.60 5.80 1.52
N LEU A 11 -10.80 6.83 2.35
CA LEU A 11 -9.83 7.20 3.39
C LEU A 11 -9.66 6.11 4.46
N LEU A 12 -10.61 5.18 4.56
CA LEU A 12 -10.57 4.07 5.52
C LEU A 12 -9.75 2.87 5.02
N ASP A 13 -9.30 2.89 3.77
CA ASP A 13 -8.52 1.77 3.19
C ASP A 13 -7.21 1.55 3.96
N GLY A 14 -6.48 2.61 4.24
CA GLY A 14 -5.26 2.55 5.06
C GLY A 14 -5.49 1.98 6.44
N PRO A 15 -6.41 2.54 7.23
CA PRO A 15 -6.79 2.00 8.53
C PRO A 15 -7.25 0.54 8.52
N ALA A 16 -8.04 0.14 7.54
CA ALA A 16 -8.50 -1.25 7.40
C ALA A 16 -7.32 -2.22 7.20
N VAL A 17 -6.38 -1.86 6.34
CA VAL A 17 -5.17 -2.66 6.11
C VAL A 17 -4.27 -2.67 7.34
N ALA A 18 -4.05 -1.53 7.99
CA ALA A 18 -3.24 -1.43 9.19
C ALA A 18 -3.74 -2.37 10.31
N ARG A 19 -5.05 -2.47 10.46
CA ARG A 19 -5.68 -3.40 11.43
C ARG A 19 -5.57 -4.85 11.02
N PHE A 20 -5.58 -5.13 9.73
CA PHE A 20 -5.51 -6.50 9.19
C PHE A 20 -4.11 -7.10 9.30
N LEU A 21 -3.06 -6.35 8.98
CA LEU A 21 -1.70 -6.86 8.84
C LEU A 21 -1.18 -7.65 10.05
N PRO A 22 -1.38 -7.21 11.31
CA PRO A 22 -0.94 -8.00 12.46
C PRO A 22 -1.62 -9.37 12.55
N LYS A 23 -2.85 -9.51 12.10
CA LYS A 23 -3.56 -10.80 12.04
C LYS A 23 -2.94 -11.75 11.01
N ALA A 24 -2.27 -11.19 10.00
CA ALA A 24 -1.49 -11.94 9.01
C ALA A 24 -0.02 -12.12 9.42
N GLY A 25 0.35 -11.75 10.64
CA GLY A 25 1.72 -11.86 11.15
C GLY A 25 2.65 -10.72 10.72
N ILE A 26 2.12 -9.62 10.21
CA ILE A 26 2.89 -8.49 9.71
C ILE A 26 2.73 -7.30 10.64
N VAL A 27 3.81 -6.91 11.29
CA VAL A 27 3.86 -5.76 12.21
C VAL A 27 4.94 -4.78 11.78
N GLN A 28 4.86 -3.55 12.26
CA GLN A 28 5.85 -2.51 11.97
C GLN A 28 6.05 -2.24 10.47
N ALA A 29 4.96 -2.32 9.71
CA ALA A 29 4.98 -1.97 8.29
C ALA A 29 5.08 -0.46 8.09
N VAL A 30 5.66 -0.05 6.97
CA VAL A 30 5.73 1.34 6.53
C VAL A 30 4.67 1.56 5.47
N PHE A 31 3.73 2.46 5.74
CA PHE A 31 2.69 2.86 4.81
C PHE A 31 3.14 4.09 4.02
N ALA A 32 3.20 3.97 2.71
CA ALA A 32 3.39 5.10 1.84
C ALA A 32 2.05 5.83 1.68
N VAL A 33 1.96 7.04 2.19
CA VAL A 33 0.73 7.85 2.15
C VAL A 33 0.94 9.10 1.31
N ASP A 34 -0.16 9.64 0.80
CA ASP A 34 -0.15 10.87 0.02
C ASP A 34 0.46 12.02 0.82
N PRO A 35 1.39 12.81 0.26
CA PRO A 35 1.92 14.01 0.90
C PRO A 35 0.86 15.03 1.29
N ASP A 36 -0.23 15.16 0.55
CA ASP A 36 -1.34 16.06 0.88
C ASP A 36 -2.02 15.68 2.21
N TYR A 37 -2.04 14.40 2.51
CA TYR A 37 -2.47 13.89 3.80
C TYR A 37 -1.62 14.46 4.95
N ALA A 38 -0.31 14.60 4.78
CA ALA A 38 0.58 15.15 5.80
C ALA A 38 0.31 16.62 6.13
N ARG A 39 -0.40 17.35 5.27
CA ARG A 39 -0.83 18.72 5.48
C ARG A 39 -2.09 18.84 6.35
N HIS A 40 -2.85 17.77 6.51
CA HIS A 40 -4.07 17.76 7.31
C HIS A 40 -3.73 17.48 8.78
N ALA A 41 -3.65 18.50 9.60
CA ALA A 41 -3.12 18.41 10.96
C ALA A 41 -3.84 17.38 11.85
N VAL A 42 -5.16 17.28 11.78
CA VAL A 42 -5.96 16.35 12.61
C VAL A 42 -5.87 14.93 12.07
N TRP A 43 -6.11 14.74 10.79
CA TRP A 43 -6.12 13.42 10.15
C TRP A 43 -4.76 12.73 10.21
N LYS A 44 -3.68 13.49 9.99
CA LYS A 44 -2.31 13.02 10.12
C LYS A 44 -2.04 12.37 11.49
N HIS A 45 -2.40 13.05 12.56
CA HIS A 45 -2.18 12.55 13.92
C HIS A 45 -3.05 11.33 14.24
N LEU A 46 -4.31 11.34 13.80
CA LEU A 46 -5.22 10.21 13.99
C LEU A 46 -4.73 8.96 13.29
N LEU A 47 -4.29 9.06 12.05
CA LEU A 47 -3.83 7.91 11.28
C LEU A 47 -2.49 7.39 11.79
N ASN A 48 -1.57 8.27 12.16
CA ASN A 48 -0.30 7.88 12.78
C ASN A 48 -0.54 7.12 14.10
N ALA A 49 -1.40 7.64 14.96
CA ALA A 49 -1.75 7.01 16.23
C ALA A 49 -2.44 5.65 16.02
N TYR A 50 -3.39 5.58 15.10
CA TYR A 50 -4.10 4.35 14.77
C TYR A 50 -3.16 3.29 14.20
N GLY A 51 -2.30 3.65 13.26
CA GLY A 51 -1.32 2.74 12.67
C GLY A 51 -0.36 2.17 13.71
N TRP A 52 0.13 3.03 14.61
CA TRP A 52 1.02 2.62 15.68
C TRP A 52 0.33 1.70 16.69
N LEU A 53 -0.90 2.04 17.11
CA LEU A 53 -1.68 1.25 18.07
C LEU A 53 -2.10 -0.12 17.53
N THR A 54 -2.38 -0.22 16.22
CA THR A 54 -2.84 -1.48 15.61
C THR A 54 -1.74 -2.47 15.30
N GLY A 55 -0.50 -2.04 15.08
CA GLY A 55 0.58 -2.94 14.71
C GLY A 55 1.96 -2.31 14.71
N GLY A 56 2.14 -1.14 15.32
CA GLY A 56 3.42 -0.41 15.32
C GLY A 56 3.79 0.13 13.93
N HIS A 57 2.81 0.37 13.07
CA HIS A 57 3.03 0.84 11.71
C HIS A 57 3.44 2.31 11.67
N THR A 58 4.24 2.65 10.68
CA THR A 58 4.68 4.02 10.40
C THR A 58 4.03 4.52 9.13
N MET A 59 3.46 5.73 9.17
CA MET A 59 2.91 6.42 8.00
C MET A 59 3.96 7.41 7.48
N LEU A 60 4.46 7.20 6.26
CA LEU A 60 5.40 8.11 5.62
C LEU A 60 4.77 8.80 4.42
N PRO A 61 4.84 10.14 4.35
CA PRO A 61 4.36 10.88 3.19
C PRO A 61 5.32 10.64 2.01
N LEU A 62 4.95 9.71 1.13
CA LEU A 62 5.72 9.34 -0.05
C LEU A 62 4.84 9.49 -1.29
N ASP A 63 5.27 10.34 -2.19
CA ASP A 63 4.61 10.52 -3.48
C ASP A 63 5.12 9.47 -4.49
N ALA A 64 4.27 8.49 -4.80
CA ALA A 64 4.59 7.42 -5.75
C ALA A 64 4.82 7.91 -7.19
N THR A 65 4.49 9.17 -7.48
CA THR A 65 4.77 9.78 -8.78
C THR A 65 6.17 10.37 -8.90
N ARG A 66 6.89 10.48 -7.77
CA ARG A 66 8.24 11.06 -7.73
C ARG A 66 9.32 9.98 -7.66
N PRO A 67 10.32 10.02 -8.55
CA PRO A 67 11.41 9.04 -8.56
C PRO A 67 12.18 8.96 -7.24
N PHE A 68 12.29 10.07 -6.55
CA PHE A 68 13.01 10.12 -5.27
C PHE A 68 12.29 9.33 -4.16
N ALA A 69 10.97 9.43 -4.10
CA ALA A 69 10.14 8.68 -3.17
C ALA A 69 10.20 7.17 -3.44
N MET A 70 10.19 6.79 -4.71
CA MET A 70 10.31 5.38 -5.11
C MET A 70 11.65 4.77 -4.71
N ARG A 71 12.74 5.51 -4.83
CA ARG A 71 14.05 5.06 -4.35
C ARG A 71 14.09 4.91 -2.83
N GLY A 72 13.40 5.78 -2.11
CA GLY A 72 13.24 5.67 -0.65
C GLY A 72 12.51 4.39 -0.25
N MET A 73 11.43 4.05 -0.93
CA MET A 73 10.68 2.79 -0.70
C MET A 73 11.54 1.56 -1.02
N LEU A 74 12.30 1.58 -2.12
CA LEU A 74 13.22 0.49 -2.47
C LEU A 74 14.28 0.30 -1.39
N ARG A 75 14.80 1.38 -0.85
CA ARG A 75 15.78 1.32 0.25
C ARG A 75 15.19 0.66 1.49
N LEU A 76 13.96 1.03 1.88
CA LEU A 76 13.26 0.40 3.00
C LEU A 76 13.06 -1.10 2.79
N LEU A 77 12.65 -1.51 1.59
CA LEU A 77 12.50 -2.92 1.22
C LEU A 77 13.84 -3.67 1.31
N ASN A 78 14.92 -3.07 0.83
CA ASN A 78 16.26 -3.66 0.90
C ASN A 78 16.79 -3.77 2.33
N GLN A 79 16.31 -2.92 3.24
CA GLN A 79 16.58 -3.02 4.67
C GLN A 79 15.73 -4.08 5.39
N GLY A 80 14.90 -4.81 4.66
CA GLY A 80 14.03 -5.84 5.22
C GLY A 80 12.71 -5.32 5.80
N ARG A 81 12.34 -4.05 5.56
CA ARG A 81 11.07 -3.49 6.03
C ARG A 81 9.93 -3.94 5.13
N ASP A 82 8.76 -4.10 5.73
CA ASP A 82 7.52 -4.30 4.99
C ASP A 82 6.94 -2.95 4.61
N VAL A 83 6.68 -2.76 3.31
CA VAL A 83 6.19 -1.48 2.76
C VAL A 83 4.83 -1.71 2.13
N VAL A 84 3.87 -0.89 2.51
CA VAL A 84 2.50 -0.88 1.97
C VAL A 84 2.34 0.30 1.04
N ILE A 85 1.91 0.04 -0.18
CA ILE A 85 1.63 1.07 -1.18
C ILE A 85 0.25 0.87 -1.80
N PHE A 86 -0.33 1.98 -2.26
CA PHE A 86 -1.54 2.01 -3.05
C PHE A 86 -1.15 2.24 -4.51
N PRO A 87 -1.11 1.19 -5.36
CA PRO A 87 -0.55 1.29 -6.71
C PRO A 87 -1.25 2.29 -7.61
N GLN A 88 -2.54 2.52 -7.37
CA GLN A 88 -3.35 3.46 -8.14
C GLN A 88 -3.02 4.94 -7.86
N GLY A 89 -2.16 5.21 -6.87
CA GLY A 89 -1.72 6.56 -6.52
C GLY A 89 -2.66 7.27 -5.55
N THR A 90 -2.59 8.61 -5.55
CA THR A 90 -3.10 9.46 -4.49
C THR A 90 -4.58 9.84 -4.58
N GLY A 91 -5.25 9.59 -5.66
CA GLY A 91 -6.68 9.91 -5.76
C GLY A 91 -7.56 8.80 -5.20
N ILE A 92 -8.66 9.16 -4.56
CA ILE A 92 -9.70 8.23 -4.10
C ILE A 92 -10.97 8.39 -4.93
N GLY A 93 -11.76 7.32 -5.04
CA GLY A 93 -13.08 7.33 -5.67
C GLY A 93 -13.18 6.64 -7.02
N ASP A 94 -12.08 6.38 -7.73
CA ASP A 94 -12.09 5.64 -8.99
C ASP A 94 -11.38 4.29 -8.84
N SER A 95 -12.19 3.23 -8.70
CA SER A 95 -11.68 1.86 -8.55
C SER A 95 -11.01 1.32 -9.82
N ALA A 96 -11.33 1.87 -10.98
CA ALA A 96 -10.80 1.43 -12.28
C ALA A 96 -9.53 2.17 -12.70
N ARG A 97 -9.04 3.10 -11.88
CA ARG A 97 -7.83 3.85 -12.19
C ARG A 97 -6.64 2.91 -12.38
N PRO A 98 -5.83 3.09 -13.44
CA PRO A 98 -4.63 2.29 -13.65
C PRO A 98 -3.57 2.56 -12.59
N ASP A 99 -2.69 1.58 -12.41
CA ASP A 99 -1.54 1.72 -11.50
C ASP A 99 -0.59 2.82 -11.98
N ALA A 100 0.00 3.54 -11.02
CA ALA A 100 1.07 4.49 -11.31
C ALA A 100 2.33 3.75 -11.78
N GLY A 101 3.06 4.34 -12.73
CA GLY A 101 4.28 3.75 -13.31
C GLY A 101 5.37 3.42 -12.30
N GLY A 102 5.44 4.18 -11.20
CA GLY A 102 6.39 3.93 -10.12
C GLY A 102 6.19 2.58 -9.41
N CYS A 103 4.96 2.11 -9.31
CA CYS A 103 4.67 0.80 -8.73
C CYS A 103 5.32 -0.32 -9.54
N ARG A 104 5.19 -0.29 -10.86
CA ARG A 104 5.82 -1.26 -11.75
C ARG A 104 7.34 -1.24 -11.63
N TRP A 105 7.93 -0.06 -11.63
CA TRP A 105 9.37 0.11 -11.43
C TRP A 105 9.84 -0.52 -10.12
N LEU A 106 9.10 -0.30 -9.03
CA LEU A 106 9.45 -0.84 -7.73
C LEU A 106 9.39 -2.38 -7.71
N LEU A 107 8.36 -2.96 -8.34
CA LEU A 107 8.22 -4.41 -8.48
C LEU A 107 9.36 -5.03 -9.28
N GLU A 108 9.83 -4.35 -10.33
CA GLU A 108 10.95 -4.81 -11.16
C GLU A 108 12.29 -4.70 -10.44
N LYS A 109 12.46 -3.72 -9.56
CA LYS A 109 13.73 -3.45 -8.88
C LYS A 109 13.88 -4.16 -7.54
N THR A 110 12.78 -4.51 -6.87
CA THR A 110 12.87 -5.21 -5.60
C THR A 110 13.03 -6.71 -5.79
N ASN A 111 13.93 -7.30 -4.99
CA ASN A 111 14.05 -8.76 -4.90
C ASN A 111 13.15 -9.33 -3.78
N ARG A 112 12.33 -8.49 -3.18
CA ARG A 112 11.46 -8.90 -2.08
C ARG A 112 10.14 -9.45 -2.61
N ARG A 113 9.55 -10.34 -1.83
CA ARG A 113 8.23 -10.88 -2.09
C ARG A 113 7.21 -9.75 -2.15
N ALA A 114 6.32 -9.82 -3.13
CA ALA A 114 5.21 -8.90 -3.28
C ALA A 114 3.89 -9.64 -2.99
N MET A 115 3.03 -9.00 -2.21
CA MET A 115 1.70 -9.47 -1.86
C MET A 115 0.66 -8.44 -2.31
N GLU A 116 -0.52 -8.90 -2.65
CA GLU A 116 -1.65 -8.03 -2.98
C GLU A 116 -2.77 -8.21 -1.96
N VAL A 117 -3.24 -7.08 -1.43
CA VAL A 117 -4.46 -7.00 -0.63
C VAL A 117 -5.56 -6.47 -1.51
N THR A 118 -6.63 -7.25 -1.67
CA THR A 118 -7.84 -6.82 -2.37
C THR A 118 -8.89 -6.43 -1.36
N LEU A 119 -9.44 -5.22 -1.51
CA LEU A 119 -10.46 -4.67 -0.63
C LEU A 119 -11.84 -4.76 -1.25
N SER A 120 -12.84 -5.07 -0.43
CA SER A 120 -14.26 -4.94 -0.74
C SER A 120 -14.85 -3.73 -0.02
N HIS A 121 -15.63 -2.93 -0.73
CA HIS A 121 -16.26 -1.71 -0.24
C HIS A 121 -17.80 -1.84 -0.16
N GLU A 122 -18.30 -3.05 0.04
CA GLU A 122 -19.73 -3.29 0.24
C GLU A 122 -20.27 -2.63 1.52
N THR A 123 -19.41 -2.47 2.51
CA THR A 123 -19.72 -1.78 3.75
C THR A 123 -18.86 -0.51 3.89
N ARG A 124 -19.27 0.39 4.78
CA ARG A 124 -18.52 1.63 5.05
C ARG A 124 -17.09 1.37 5.52
N TRP A 125 -16.87 0.31 6.30
CA TRP A 125 -15.53 -0.13 6.66
C TRP A 125 -15.05 -1.14 5.62
N PRO A 126 -13.92 -0.88 4.92
CA PRO A 126 -13.40 -1.80 3.93
C PRO A 126 -13.06 -3.17 4.53
N ARG A 127 -13.40 -4.22 3.81
CA ARG A 127 -13.06 -5.59 4.19
C ARG A 127 -11.93 -6.11 3.34
N ILE A 128 -11.07 -6.91 3.93
CA ILE A 128 -10.06 -7.63 3.19
C ILE A 128 -10.73 -8.83 2.52
N GLU A 129 -10.78 -8.79 1.21
CA GLU A 129 -11.36 -9.86 0.40
C GLU A 129 -10.34 -10.95 0.10
N ARG A 130 -9.12 -10.56 -0.28
CA ARG A 130 -8.01 -11.47 -0.56
C ARG A 130 -6.69 -10.89 -0.10
N PHE A 131 -5.78 -11.80 0.24
CA PHE A 131 -4.38 -11.49 0.54
C PHE A 131 -3.51 -12.57 -0.09
N ASP A 132 -3.08 -12.33 -1.34
CA ASP A 132 -2.41 -13.30 -2.19
C ASP A 132 -1.03 -12.80 -2.61
N GLU A 133 -0.17 -13.75 -2.98
CA GLU A 133 1.10 -13.42 -3.60
C GLU A 133 0.86 -12.77 -4.96
N TRP A 134 1.46 -11.61 -5.16
CA TRP A 134 1.41 -10.94 -6.45
C TRP A 134 2.41 -11.60 -7.40
N LEU A 135 1.88 -12.20 -8.47
CA LEU A 135 2.68 -12.85 -9.50
C LEU A 135 2.50 -12.10 -10.82
N PRO A 136 3.55 -11.40 -11.30
CA PRO A 136 3.44 -10.49 -12.43
C PRO A 136 3.07 -11.15 -13.77
N TYR A 137 3.15 -12.46 -13.86
CA TYR A 137 2.98 -13.19 -15.11
C TYR A 137 1.77 -14.12 -15.20
N ARG A 138 0.84 -14.06 -14.26
CA ARG A 138 -0.41 -14.84 -14.39
C ARG A 138 -1.36 -14.32 -15.48
N GLY A 139 -1.04 -13.21 -16.15
CA GLY A 139 -1.91 -12.58 -17.15
C GLY A 139 -1.42 -12.65 -18.59
N THR A 140 -0.28 -13.26 -18.90
CA THR A 140 0.22 -13.31 -20.28
C THR A 140 0.92 -14.65 -20.56
N ILE A 141 0.19 -15.74 -20.43
CA ILE A 141 0.48 -16.88 -21.29
C ILE A 141 -0.44 -16.70 -22.49
N THR A 142 -0.02 -15.84 -23.41
CA THR A 142 -0.48 -15.96 -24.77
C THR A 142 0.23 -17.19 -25.30
N THR A 143 -0.45 -18.30 -25.25
CA THR A 143 -0.10 -19.48 -26.03
C THR A 143 -0.09 -19.03 -27.48
N VAL A 144 1.08 -18.94 -28.05
CA VAL A 144 1.26 -18.92 -29.51
C VAL A 144 0.93 -20.29 -30.05
#